data_a8d010c300ee5f84c8cc23b495deb090
#
_entry.id   a8d010c300ee5f84c8cc23b495deb090
#
_cell.length_a   1.000
_cell.length_b   1.000
_cell.length_c   1.000
_cell.angle_alpha   90.00
_cell.angle_beta   90.00
_cell.angle_gamma   90.00
#
_symmetry.space_group_name_H-M   'P 1'
#
loop_
_entity.id
_entity.type
_entity.pdbx_description
1 polymer ?
#
loop_
_entity_poly.entity_id
_entity_poly.type
_entity_poly.pdbx_seq_one_letter_code
_entity_poly.pdbx_strand_id
1 'polypeptide(L)'
;MKRMICVAALVLALCQIALPASAVELDVAGKSAVLMDVATGTILYESNSHERLAPASVTKVMTMLLIMEAVDSGKIALTDMVTASEAAAAKGGSQIYLKAGETMSVSDMLKSIAVSSANDCACAMAELIAGSESA
;
A
#
# COMPACT_ATOMS: atom_id res chain seq x y z
N MET A 1 42.92 40.31 22.05
CA MET A 1 41.51 40.42 22.46
C MET A 1 40.63 41.07 21.36
N LYS A 2 40.86 42.30 20.87
CA LYS A 2 40.02 42.94 19.84
C LYS A 2 39.83 42.12 18.55
N ARG A 3 40.88 41.53 18.01
CA ARG A 3 40.82 40.67 16.80
C ARG A 3 39.97 39.41 17.00
N MET A 4 40.03 38.80 18.17
CA MET A 4 39.18 37.60 18.47
C MET A 4 37.70 38.00 18.60
N ILE A 5 37.42 39.18 19.16
CA ILE A 5 36.03 39.70 19.27
C ILE A 5 35.44 39.98 17.89
N CYS A 6 36.26 40.56 16.98
CA CYS A 6 35.80 40.84 15.59
C CYS A 6 35.55 39.50 14.82
N VAL A 7 36.36 38.50 14.99
CA VAL A 7 36.14 37.20 14.35
C VAL A 7 34.93 36.50 14.91
N ALA A 8 34.70 36.51 16.22
CA ALA A 8 33.51 35.97 16.85
C ALA A 8 32.22 36.69 16.40
N ALA A 9 32.25 38.01 16.31
CA ALA A 9 31.15 38.81 15.81
C ALA A 9 30.84 38.53 14.33
N LEU A 10 31.88 38.33 13.50
CA LEU A 10 31.68 37.99 12.09
C LEU A 10 31.07 36.57 11.91
N VAL A 11 31.51 35.58 12.71
CA VAL A 11 30.95 34.23 12.70
C VAL A 11 29.50 34.25 13.18
N LEU A 12 29.19 34.99 14.23
CA LEU A 12 27.80 35.15 14.70
C LEU A 12 26.93 35.83 13.63
N ALA A 13 27.42 36.83 12.92
CA ALA A 13 26.67 37.51 11.85
C ALA A 13 26.43 36.59 10.64
N LEU A 14 27.39 35.73 10.29
CA LEU A 14 27.25 34.73 9.24
C LEU A 14 26.23 33.62 9.60
N CYS A 15 26.13 33.25 10.88
CA CYS A 15 25.14 32.25 11.34
C CYS A 15 23.70 32.82 11.33
N GLN A 16 23.50 34.14 11.20
CA GLN A 16 22.18 34.78 11.15
C GLN A 16 21.58 34.80 9.73
N ILE A 17 22.35 34.41 8.70
CA ILE A 17 21.84 34.32 7.33
C ILE A 17 21.12 32.96 7.22
N ALA A 18 19.95 32.83 7.86
CA ALA A 18 19.01 31.77 7.56
C ALA A 18 18.45 32.07 6.17
N LEU A 19 18.98 31.40 5.15
CA LEU A 19 18.33 31.40 3.84
C LEU A 19 16.93 30.80 4.03
N PRO A 20 15.86 31.51 3.65
CA PRO A 20 14.54 30.92 3.71
C PRO A 20 14.54 29.70 2.80
N ALA A 21 14.43 28.51 3.38
CA ALA A 21 14.12 27.32 2.61
C ALA A 21 12.69 27.51 2.10
N SER A 22 12.53 27.87 0.82
CA SER A 22 11.21 27.85 0.19
C SER A 22 10.77 26.40 0.12
N ALA A 23 9.88 26.02 1.03
CA ALA A 23 9.16 24.75 0.89
C ALA A 23 8.30 24.83 -0.37
N VAL A 24 8.41 23.85 -1.24
CA VAL A 24 7.51 23.70 -2.38
C VAL A 24 6.15 23.35 -1.79
N GLU A 25 5.17 24.23 -1.96
CA GLU A 25 3.79 23.96 -1.59
C GLU A 25 3.22 22.99 -2.62
N LEU A 26 2.98 21.75 -2.18
CA LEU A 26 2.36 20.71 -3.01
C LEU A 26 0.84 20.86 -2.90
N ASP A 27 0.20 21.33 -3.97
CA ASP A 27 -1.26 21.31 -4.09
C ASP A 27 -1.69 19.94 -4.67
N VAL A 28 -2.18 19.07 -3.78
CA VAL A 28 -2.66 17.73 -4.16
C VAL A 28 -4.18 17.69 -4.06
N ALA A 29 -4.84 17.51 -5.20
CA ALA A 29 -6.31 17.48 -5.30
C ALA A 29 -6.97 16.23 -4.67
N GLY A 30 -6.27 15.49 -3.82
CA GLY A 30 -6.77 14.32 -3.08
C GLY A 30 -7.38 14.70 -1.74
N LYS A 31 -8.32 13.90 -1.22
CA LYS A 31 -8.84 14.04 0.15
C LYS A 31 -7.75 13.81 1.20
N SER A 32 -6.80 12.93 0.90
CA SER A 32 -5.64 12.60 1.70
C SER A 32 -4.46 12.27 0.79
N ALA A 33 -3.26 12.58 1.24
CA ALA A 33 -2.04 12.27 0.50
C ALA A 33 -0.87 12.00 1.45
N VAL A 34 0.01 11.08 1.06
CA VAL A 34 1.29 10.82 1.70
C VAL A 34 2.34 10.60 0.63
N LEU A 35 3.47 11.27 0.75
CA LEU A 35 4.67 11.01 -0.03
C LEU A 35 5.77 10.52 0.91
N MET A 36 6.33 9.36 0.62
CA MET A 36 7.33 8.73 1.46
C MET A 36 8.54 8.32 0.63
N ASP A 37 9.73 8.49 1.18
CA ASP A 37 10.95 7.91 0.63
C ASP A 37 10.96 6.40 0.86
N VAL A 38 11.07 5.63 -0.22
CA VAL A 38 10.97 4.16 -0.18
C VAL A 38 12.12 3.50 0.57
N ALA A 39 13.33 4.09 0.51
CA ALA A 39 14.53 3.49 1.10
C ALA A 39 14.59 3.70 2.62
N THR A 40 14.11 4.85 3.10
CA THR A 40 14.23 5.24 4.51
C THR A 40 12.92 5.18 5.29
N GLY A 41 11.77 5.11 4.61
CA GLY A 41 10.46 5.26 5.22
C GLY A 41 10.14 6.70 5.69
N THR A 42 10.99 7.67 5.34
CA THR A 42 10.79 9.05 5.76
C THR A 42 9.61 9.68 5.02
N ILE A 43 8.66 10.25 5.77
CA ILE A 43 7.55 11.00 5.18
C ILE A 43 8.07 12.37 4.73
N LEU A 44 7.96 12.64 3.43
CA LEU A 44 8.38 13.88 2.78
C LEU A 44 7.24 14.90 2.69
N TYR A 45 6.01 14.42 2.60
CA TYR A 45 4.80 15.24 2.55
C TYR A 45 3.62 14.42 3.06
N GLU A 46 2.71 15.09 3.78
CA GLU A 46 1.43 14.50 4.18
C GLU A 46 0.33 15.56 4.24
N SER A 47 -0.87 15.13 3.88
CA SER A 47 -2.10 15.91 4.00
C SER A 47 -3.22 14.97 4.41
N ASN A 48 -3.90 15.23 5.52
CA ASN A 48 -4.98 14.42 6.08
C ASN A 48 -4.63 12.91 6.14
N SER A 49 -3.36 12.57 6.39
CA SER A 49 -2.81 11.20 6.28
C SER A 49 -3.45 10.20 7.25
N HIS A 50 -4.06 10.67 8.34
CA HIS A 50 -4.72 9.85 9.34
C HIS A 50 -6.25 9.78 9.17
N GLU A 51 -6.81 10.42 8.15
CA GLU A 51 -8.24 10.34 7.87
C GLU A 51 -8.60 8.93 7.39
N ARG A 52 -9.67 8.37 7.96
CA ARG A 52 -10.19 7.05 7.55
C ARG A 52 -10.99 7.20 6.27
N LEU A 53 -10.38 6.81 5.17
CA LEU A 53 -10.98 6.83 3.83
C LEU A 53 -11.08 5.40 3.29
N ALA A 54 -12.04 5.18 2.39
CA ALA A 54 -12.15 3.94 1.66
C ALA A 54 -11.12 3.94 0.51
N PRO A 55 -10.06 3.11 0.55
CA PRO A 55 -8.98 3.15 -0.42
C PRO A 55 -9.32 2.39 -1.71
N ALA A 56 -10.57 1.97 -1.89
CA ALA A 56 -11.03 1.16 -2.99
C ALA A 56 -10.12 -0.07 -3.23
N SER A 57 -9.73 -0.33 -4.47
CA SER A 57 -8.92 -1.51 -4.80
C SER A 57 -7.49 -1.51 -4.23
N VAL A 58 -7.00 -0.40 -3.66
CA VAL A 58 -5.72 -0.41 -2.93
C VAL A 58 -5.76 -1.35 -1.73
N THR A 59 -6.94 -1.65 -1.18
CA THR A 59 -7.17 -2.70 -0.17
C THR A 59 -6.57 -4.05 -0.59
N LYS A 60 -6.53 -4.37 -1.88
CA LYS A 60 -5.99 -5.64 -2.40
C LYS A 60 -4.48 -5.81 -2.17
N VAL A 61 -3.75 -4.74 -1.89
CA VAL A 61 -2.36 -4.82 -1.45
C VAL A 61 -2.27 -5.62 -0.14
N MET A 62 -3.19 -5.38 0.81
CA MET A 62 -3.28 -6.16 2.05
C MET A 62 -3.71 -7.60 1.76
N THR A 63 -4.68 -7.82 0.87
CA THR A 63 -5.09 -9.17 0.46
C THR A 63 -3.90 -9.96 -0.08
N MET A 64 -3.12 -9.36 -0.99
CA MET A 64 -1.93 -10.02 -1.56
C MET A 64 -0.84 -10.27 -0.50
N LEU A 65 -0.65 -9.35 0.44
CA LEU A 65 0.29 -9.54 1.55
C LEU A 65 -0.09 -10.76 2.39
N LEU A 66 -1.35 -10.88 2.81
CA LEU A 66 -1.83 -12.03 3.58
C LEU A 66 -1.71 -13.36 2.82
N ILE A 67 -1.93 -13.34 1.50
CA ILE A 67 -1.71 -14.52 0.65
C ILE A 67 -0.22 -14.90 0.67
N MET A 68 0.68 -13.93 0.51
CA MET A 68 2.13 -14.20 0.49
C MET A 68 2.63 -14.66 1.86
N GLU A 69 2.12 -14.12 2.96
CA GLU A 69 2.41 -14.63 4.31
C GLU A 69 1.96 -16.08 4.50
N ALA A 70 0.80 -16.44 3.95
CA ALA A 70 0.33 -17.83 3.97
C ALA A 70 1.23 -18.75 3.13
N VAL A 71 1.78 -18.27 2.01
CA VAL A 71 2.76 -18.99 1.19
C VAL A 71 4.09 -19.13 1.93
N ASP A 72 4.62 -18.04 2.48
CA ASP A 72 5.92 -18.01 3.18
C ASP A 72 5.91 -18.89 4.44
N SER A 73 4.77 -18.97 5.14
CA SER A 73 4.59 -19.84 6.29
C SER A 73 4.35 -21.33 5.90
N GLY A 74 4.24 -21.63 4.61
CA GLY A 74 3.97 -22.98 4.11
C GLY A 74 2.52 -23.47 4.33
N LYS A 75 1.60 -22.55 4.69
CA LYS A 75 0.17 -22.88 4.86
C LYS A 75 -0.48 -23.23 3.53
N ILE A 76 -0.07 -22.56 2.46
CA ILE A 76 -0.47 -22.83 1.07
C ILE A 76 0.75 -22.75 0.16
N ALA A 77 0.64 -23.31 -1.05
CA ALA A 77 1.66 -23.22 -2.09
C ALA A 77 1.12 -22.44 -3.31
N LEU A 78 2.00 -21.79 -4.06
CA LEU A 78 1.62 -21.07 -5.29
C LEU A 78 0.97 -22.00 -6.34
N THR A 79 1.23 -23.30 -6.26
CA THR A 79 0.70 -24.33 -7.14
C THR A 79 -0.63 -24.92 -6.68
N ASP A 80 -1.06 -24.63 -5.45
CA ASP A 80 -2.32 -25.14 -4.93
C ASP A 80 -3.50 -24.65 -5.74
N MET A 81 -4.50 -25.52 -5.93
CA MET A 81 -5.70 -25.19 -6.69
C MET A 81 -6.78 -24.64 -5.75
N VAL A 82 -7.30 -23.49 -6.10
CA VAL A 82 -8.36 -22.78 -5.38
C VAL A 82 -9.66 -22.95 -6.15
N THR A 83 -10.71 -23.39 -5.48
CA THR A 83 -12.05 -23.51 -6.07
C THR A 83 -12.87 -22.27 -5.74
N ALA A 84 -13.41 -21.60 -6.74
CA ALA A 84 -14.31 -20.48 -6.55
C ALA A 84 -15.65 -20.95 -5.98
N SER A 85 -16.07 -20.39 -4.86
CA SER A 85 -17.40 -20.58 -4.30
C SER A 85 -18.47 -19.82 -5.10
N GLU A 86 -19.74 -20.09 -4.83
CA GLU A 86 -20.86 -19.28 -5.35
C GLU A 86 -20.73 -17.82 -4.89
N ALA A 87 -20.28 -17.59 -3.64
CA ALA A 87 -20.10 -16.24 -3.11
C ALA A 87 -18.96 -15.50 -3.81
N ALA A 88 -17.85 -16.15 -4.09
CA ALA A 88 -16.75 -15.59 -4.86
C ALA A 88 -17.19 -15.28 -6.31
N ALA A 89 -17.84 -16.21 -6.98
CA ALA A 89 -18.34 -16.04 -8.35
C ALA A 89 -19.39 -14.93 -8.49
N ALA A 90 -20.16 -14.64 -7.43
CA ALA A 90 -21.18 -13.60 -7.40
C ALA A 90 -20.64 -12.20 -7.10
N LYS A 91 -19.32 -12.02 -6.88
CA LYS A 91 -18.74 -10.72 -6.59
C LYS A 91 -18.89 -9.76 -7.79
N GLY A 92 -19.28 -8.53 -7.47
CA GLY A 92 -19.39 -7.47 -8.46
C GLY A 92 -18.09 -6.67 -8.61
N GLY A 93 -18.14 -5.67 -9.47
CA GLY A 93 -17.00 -4.78 -9.75
C GLY A 93 -15.97 -5.43 -10.66
N SER A 94 -14.68 -5.09 -10.47
CA SER A 94 -13.59 -5.70 -11.25
C SER A 94 -13.44 -7.17 -10.93
N GLN A 95 -13.46 -8.02 -11.94
CA GLN A 95 -13.43 -9.49 -11.80
C GLN A 95 -12.92 -10.14 -13.09
N ILE A 96 -12.53 -11.39 -13.03
CA ILE A 96 -12.20 -12.23 -14.19
C ILE A 96 -13.32 -13.18 -14.58
N TYR A 97 -14.47 -13.05 -13.93
CA TYR A 97 -15.70 -13.82 -14.18
C TYR A 97 -15.57 -15.31 -13.89
N LEU A 98 -14.96 -15.66 -12.74
CA LEU A 98 -14.93 -17.04 -12.25
C LEU A 98 -16.34 -17.60 -12.12
N LYS A 99 -16.51 -18.84 -12.54
CA LYS A 99 -17.75 -19.58 -12.29
C LYS A 99 -17.64 -20.33 -10.98
N ALA A 100 -18.77 -20.53 -10.30
CA ALA A 100 -18.83 -21.40 -9.13
C ALA A 100 -18.32 -22.80 -9.50
N GLY A 101 -17.40 -23.34 -8.68
CA GLY A 101 -16.73 -24.61 -8.92
C GLY A 101 -15.53 -24.55 -9.87
N GLU A 102 -15.27 -23.42 -10.52
CA GLU A 102 -14.06 -23.23 -11.34
C GLU A 102 -12.81 -23.21 -10.44
N THR A 103 -11.72 -23.82 -10.93
CA THR A 103 -10.46 -23.93 -10.19
C THR A 103 -9.34 -23.19 -10.89
N MET A 104 -8.50 -22.51 -10.09
CA MET A 104 -7.33 -21.78 -10.57
C MET A 104 -6.19 -21.89 -9.56
N SER A 105 -4.93 -21.83 -10.00
CA SER A 105 -3.80 -21.86 -9.07
C SER A 105 -3.73 -20.59 -8.21
N VAL A 106 -3.18 -20.69 -6.99
CA VAL A 106 -2.88 -19.54 -6.13
C VAL A 106 -2.07 -18.50 -6.89
N SER A 107 -1.08 -18.92 -7.68
CA SER A 107 -0.27 -18.05 -8.54
C SER A 107 -1.11 -17.24 -9.53
N ASP A 108 -2.07 -17.88 -10.19
CA ASP A 108 -2.91 -17.19 -11.18
C ASP A 108 -4.01 -16.34 -10.53
N MET A 109 -4.52 -16.76 -9.35
CA MET A 109 -5.36 -15.90 -8.51
C MET A 109 -4.65 -14.62 -8.12
N LEU A 110 -3.39 -14.70 -7.64
CA LEU A 110 -2.57 -13.53 -7.30
C LEU A 110 -2.36 -12.61 -8.50
N LYS A 111 -2.03 -13.15 -9.68
CA LYS A 111 -1.88 -12.36 -10.92
C LYS A 111 -3.19 -11.66 -11.28
N SER A 112 -4.32 -12.35 -11.15
CA SER A 112 -5.64 -11.79 -11.46
C SER A 112 -6.01 -10.66 -10.49
N ILE A 113 -5.68 -10.80 -9.20
CA ILE A 113 -5.86 -9.76 -8.20
C ILE A 113 -4.98 -8.54 -8.54
N ALA A 114 -3.70 -8.76 -8.86
CA ALA A 114 -2.75 -7.69 -9.12
C ALA A 114 -3.04 -6.92 -10.42
N VAL A 115 -3.37 -7.63 -11.50
CA VAL A 115 -3.49 -7.05 -12.85
C VAL A 115 -4.90 -6.57 -13.14
N SER A 116 -5.90 -7.42 -12.84
CA SER A 116 -7.31 -7.14 -13.14
C SER A 116 -8.09 -6.61 -11.94
N SER A 117 -7.42 -6.51 -10.77
CA SER A 117 -8.10 -6.12 -9.53
C SER A 117 -9.29 -7.03 -9.20
N ALA A 118 -9.19 -8.32 -9.49
CA ALA A 118 -10.26 -9.31 -9.47
C ALA A 118 -10.85 -9.52 -8.06
N ASN A 119 -12.09 -9.10 -7.86
CA ASN A 119 -12.81 -9.25 -6.58
C ASN A 119 -13.19 -10.71 -6.31
N ASP A 120 -13.57 -11.47 -7.34
CA ASP A 120 -13.87 -12.89 -7.28
C ASP A 120 -12.67 -13.70 -6.80
N CYS A 121 -11.49 -13.45 -7.38
CA CYS A 121 -10.25 -14.08 -6.93
C CYS A 121 -9.88 -13.69 -5.50
N ALA A 122 -10.04 -12.41 -5.13
CA ALA A 122 -9.73 -11.96 -3.77
C ALA A 122 -10.63 -12.64 -2.73
N CYS A 123 -11.92 -12.81 -3.03
CA CYS A 123 -12.87 -13.53 -2.19
C CYS A 123 -12.51 -15.01 -2.07
N ALA A 124 -12.25 -15.69 -3.19
CA ALA A 124 -11.86 -17.11 -3.18
C ALA A 124 -10.58 -17.36 -2.37
N MET A 125 -9.61 -16.44 -2.45
CA MET A 125 -8.37 -16.53 -1.66
C MET A 125 -8.62 -16.27 -0.16
N ALA A 126 -9.50 -15.34 0.20
CA ALA A 126 -9.88 -15.12 1.59
C ALA A 126 -10.55 -16.36 2.19
N GLU A 127 -11.46 -16.98 1.44
CA GLU A 127 -12.12 -18.25 1.84
C GLU A 127 -11.12 -19.38 2.02
N LEU A 128 -10.11 -19.51 1.14
CA LEU A 128 -9.06 -20.51 1.27
C LEU A 128 -8.22 -20.32 2.54
N ILE A 129 -7.85 -19.09 2.84
CA ILE A 129 -6.91 -18.78 3.94
C ILE A 129 -7.61 -18.74 5.30
N ALA A 130 -8.78 -18.09 5.37
CA ALA A 130 -9.48 -17.82 6.61
C ALA A 130 -10.79 -18.61 6.79
N GLY A 131 -11.23 -19.37 5.77
CA GLY A 131 -12.50 -20.09 5.76
C GLY A 131 -13.71 -19.27 5.36
N SER A 132 -13.59 -17.93 5.38
CA SER A 132 -14.60 -17.00 4.89
C SER A 132 -14.00 -15.63 4.59
N GLU A 133 -14.71 -14.81 3.80
CA GLU A 133 -14.31 -13.43 3.54
C GLU A 133 -14.38 -12.55 4.80
N SER A 134 -15.20 -12.92 5.78
CA SER A 134 -15.45 -12.14 7.00
C SER A 134 -14.55 -12.54 8.19
N ALA A 135 -13.79 -13.62 8.06
CA ALA A 135 -12.85 -14.08 9.08
C ALA A 135 -11.51 -13.38 8.94
#